data_d25a5d6cc3e70a4bea5b02ecbaea4136
#
_entry.id   d25a5d6cc3e70a4bea5b02ecbaea4136
#
_cell.length_a   1.000
_cell.length_b   1.000
_cell.length_c   1.000
_cell.angle_alpha   90.00
_cell.angle_beta   90.00
_cell.angle_gamma   90.00
#
_symmetry.space_group_name_H-M   'P 1'
#
loop_
_entity.id
_entity.type
_entity.pdbx_description
1 polymer ?
#
loop_
_entity_poly.entity_id
_entity_poly.type
_entity_poly.pdbx_seq_one_letter_code
_entity_poly.pdbx_strand_id
1 'polypeptide(L)'
;ITAYYERYLALAKDAQSGFILESPTWRANRDWGNRIGYDAAELAAMNGKAIELMAELRDRYHSDATPCLISGNVGPRGDGYVPSERMTINQARAYHAVQIVGFAKAGVDMISVVTINYPNEAIGIALACRDVDIPCVISFTVETDGNLPSGETIREAIAMVDEHTGDYPAYYMINCAHPDHFRDRLQENGDWKNRICGVRANASRQSHAELDASTHLDDGDPEELGQLYRDLADLLPNLAVIGGCCGTDHRHVGAMAKHVLTPDRAAH
;
A
#
# COMPACT_ATOMS: atom_id res chain seq x y z
N ILE A 1 19.73 2.32 3.51
CA ILE A 1 18.25 2.32 3.57
C ILE A 1 17.72 3.56 4.31
N THR A 2 18.31 3.97 5.43
CA THR A 2 17.95 5.16 6.24
C THR A 2 17.86 6.42 5.38
N ALA A 3 18.89 6.75 4.58
CA ALA A 3 18.91 7.92 3.70
C ALA A 3 17.79 7.92 2.64
N TYR A 4 17.24 6.75 2.30
CA TYR A 4 16.08 6.64 1.43
C TYR A 4 14.85 7.20 2.12
N TYR A 5 14.54 6.76 3.34
CA TYR A 5 13.39 7.26 4.12
C TYR A 5 13.51 8.75 4.46
N GLU A 6 14.73 9.21 4.79
CA GLU A 6 14.97 10.60 5.17
C GLU A 6 14.58 11.62 4.11
N ARG A 7 14.69 11.25 2.81
CA ARG A 7 14.25 12.11 1.69
C ARG A 7 12.74 12.33 1.71
N TYR A 8 11.97 11.27 1.98
CA TYR A 8 10.50 11.36 2.03
C TYR A 8 10.00 12.00 3.33
N LEU A 9 10.69 11.74 4.44
CA LEU A 9 10.41 12.40 5.72
C LEU A 9 10.64 13.92 5.65
N ALA A 10 11.68 14.34 4.91
CA ALA A 10 11.91 15.76 4.64
C ALA A 10 10.74 16.38 3.87
N LEU A 11 10.21 15.70 2.83
CA LEU A 11 9.04 16.16 2.08
C LEU A 11 7.80 16.27 2.98
N ALA A 12 7.54 15.28 3.82
CA ALA A 12 6.42 15.30 4.75
C ALA A 12 6.54 16.46 5.75
N LYS A 13 7.74 16.71 6.26
CA LYS A 13 8.04 17.83 7.17
C LYS A 13 7.80 19.18 6.48
N ASP A 14 8.30 19.34 5.25
CA ASP A 14 8.13 20.58 4.47
C ASP A 14 6.65 20.84 4.14
N ALA A 15 5.89 19.78 3.89
CA ALA A 15 4.45 19.84 3.62
C ALA A 15 3.59 19.90 4.91
N GLN A 16 4.19 19.82 6.11
CA GLN A 16 3.49 19.72 7.39
C GLN A 16 2.40 18.63 7.40
N SER A 17 2.72 17.47 6.85
CA SER A 17 1.82 16.32 6.71
C SER A 17 2.29 15.14 7.55
N GLY A 18 1.37 14.23 7.89
CA GLY A 18 1.72 12.96 8.52
C GLY A 18 2.55 12.06 7.58
N PHE A 19 3.24 11.07 8.16
CA PHE A 19 4.02 10.10 7.42
C PHE A 19 3.79 8.67 7.93
N ILE A 20 3.51 7.74 7.01
CA ILE A 20 3.44 6.32 7.33
C ILE A 20 4.79 5.68 6.99
N LEU A 21 5.52 5.30 8.04
CA LEU A 21 6.80 4.59 7.96
C LEU A 21 6.52 3.11 7.68
N GLU A 22 6.48 2.72 6.41
CA GLU A 22 6.29 1.33 6.03
C GLU A 22 7.61 0.56 6.09
N SER A 23 7.61 -0.56 6.83
CA SER A 23 8.78 -1.42 6.90
C SER A 23 9.13 -2.02 5.53
N PRO A 24 10.43 -2.22 5.21
CA PRO A 24 10.86 -2.78 3.93
C PRO A 24 10.72 -4.32 3.93
N THR A 25 9.51 -4.83 4.17
CA THR A 25 9.23 -6.25 4.45
C THR A 25 8.20 -6.88 3.52
N TRP A 26 7.88 -6.22 2.40
CA TRP A 26 6.85 -6.66 1.45
C TRP A 26 6.96 -8.13 1.05
N ARG A 27 8.17 -8.62 0.75
CA ARG A 27 8.47 -10.04 0.44
C ARG A 27 9.16 -10.78 1.57
N ALA A 28 9.16 -10.26 2.80
CA ALA A 28 9.78 -10.91 3.95
C ALA A 28 8.85 -11.96 4.60
N ASN A 29 8.18 -12.76 3.78
CA ASN A 29 7.35 -13.90 4.19
C ASN A 29 8.08 -15.23 4.01
N ARG A 30 7.50 -16.31 4.54
CA ARG A 30 8.12 -17.63 4.60
C ARG A 30 8.57 -18.16 3.24
N ASP A 31 7.75 -18.05 2.21
CA ASP A 31 8.03 -18.68 0.92
C ASP A 31 9.19 -17.96 0.20
N TRP A 32 9.24 -16.62 0.29
CA TRP A 32 10.34 -15.82 -0.23
C TRP A 32 11.61 -15.96 0.61
N GLY A 33 11.49 -16.00 1.95
CA GLY A 33 12.62 -16.23 2.86
C GLY A 33 13.30 -17.57 2.57
N ASN A 34 12.52 -18.65 2.43
CA ASN A 34 13.03 -19.98 2.10
C ASN A 34 13.82 -20.01 0.77
N ARG A 35 13.39 -19.26 -0.25
CA ARG A 35 14.10 -19.19 -1.55
C ARG A 35 15.51 -18.64 -1.45
N ILE A 36 15.76 -17.78 -0.47
CA ILE A 36 17.09 -17.15 -0.24
C ILE A 36 17.80 -17.71 0.99
N GLY A 37 17.30 -18.82 1.56
CA GLY A 37 17.96 -19.58 2.60
C GLY A 37 17.71 -19.13 4.03
N TYR A 38 16.73 -18.26 4.28
CA TYR A 38 16.34 -17.88 5.64
C TYR A 38 15.42 -18.92 6.25
N ASP A 39 15.72 -19.33 7.47
CA ASP A 39 14.78 -20.08 8.29
C ASP A 39 13.72 -19.16 8.96
N ALA A 40 12.76 -19.76 9.65
CA ALA A 40 11.66 -19.01 10.26
C ALA A 40 12.14 -18.05 11.37
N ALA A 41 13.18 -18.41 12.12
CA ALA A 41 13.71 -17.58 13.22
C ALA A 41 14.51 -16.40 12.66
N GLU A 42 15.34 -16.65 11.66
CA GLU A 42 16.09 -15.61 10.96
C GLU A 42 15.17 -14.60 10.29
N LEU A 43 14.11 -15.08 9.61
CA LEU A 43 13.14 -14.24 8.95
C LEU A 43 12.35 -13.37 9.97
N ALA A 44 11.95 -13.96 11.10
CA ALA A 44 11.31 -13.22 12.19
C ALA A 44 12.24 -12.14 12.77
N ALA A 45 13.52 -12.44 12.96
CA ALA A 45 14.52 -11.49 13.42
C ALA A 45 14.71 -10.33 12.41
N MET A 46 14.73 -10.62 11.10
CA MET A 46 14.84 -9.59 10.06
C MET A 46 13.61 -8.69 9.99
N ASN A 47 12.41 -9.26 10.12
CA ASN A 47 11.18 -8.47 10.24
C ASN A 47 11.20 -7.57 11.48
N GLY A 48 11.67 -8.07 12.62
CA GLY A 48 11.85 -7.27 13.85
C GLY A 48 12.81 -6.09 13.66
N LYS A 49 14.00 -6.34 13.09
CA LYS A 49 14.97 -5.27 12.76
C LYS A 49 14.44 -4.22 11.82
N ALA A 50 13.57 -4.61 10.88
CA ALA A 50 12.91 -3.65 10.00
C ALA A 50 12.00 -2.70 10.78
N ILE A 51 11.28 -3.18 11.79
CA ILE A 51 10.44 -2.34 12.65
C ILE A 51 11.30 -1.48 13.60
N GLU A 52 12.39 -2.02 14.15
CA GLU A 52 13.34 -1.24 14.94
C GLU A 52 13.88 -0.02 14.17
N LEU A 53 14.24 -0.21 12.90
CA LEU A 53 14.65 0.89 12.01
C LEU A 53 13.53 1.94 11.82
N MET A 54 12.27 1.52 11.68
CA MET A 54 11.14 2.45 11.59
C MET A 54 10.95 3.22 12.91
N ALA A 55 11.13 2.57 14.05
CA ALA A 55 11.06 3.21 15.36
C ALA A 55 12.17 4.27 15.54
N GLU A 56 13.41 3.98 15.15
CA GLU A 56 14.50 4.94 15.17
C GLU A 56 14.23 6.18 14.29
N LEU A 57 13.60 5.97 13.12
CA LEU A 57 13.20 7.05 12.23
C LEU A 57 12.07 7.88 12.83
N ARG A 58 11.04 7.22 13.39
CA ARG A 58 9.96 7.90 14.11
C ARG A 58 10.48 8.78 15.22
N ASP A 59 11.35 8.26 16.08
CA ASP A 59 11.89 8.99 17.22
C ASP A 59 12.62 10.28 16.81
N ARG A 60 13.20 10.32 15.60
CA ARG A 60 13.91 11.49 15.07
C ARG A 60 13.03 12.50 14.35
N TYR A 61 11.95 12.05 13.74
CA TYR A 61 11.16 12.89 12.80
C TYR A 61 9.73 13.18 13.25
N HIS A 62 9.18 12.39 14.18
CA HIS A 62 7.82 12.62 14.69
C HIS A 62 7.71 13.98 15.39
N SER A 63 6.65 14.71 15.06
CA SER A 63 6.26 15.97 15.72
C SER A 63 4.75 16.16 15.54
N ASP A 64 4.18 17.15 16.25
CA ASP A 64 2.75 17.49 16.09
C ASP A 64 2.41 17.90 14.65
N ALA A 65 3.35 18.56 13.94
CA ALA A 65 3.17 18.96 12.54
C ALA A 65 3.44 17.82 11.54
N THR A 66 4.18 16.79 11.96
CA THR A 66 4.51 15.63 11.12
C THR A 66 4.37 14.35 11.94
N PRO A 67 3.14 13.93 12.29
CA PRO A 67 2.93 12.70 13.03
C PRO A 67 3.36 11.50 12.17
N CYS A 68 4.15 10.58 12.76
CA CYS A 68 4.63 9.38 12.09
C CYS A 68 3.99 8.14 12.70
N LEU A 69 3.44 7.27 11.84
CA LEU A 69 2.96 5.94 12.20
C LEU A 69 3.91 4.88 11.65
N ILE A 70 4.12 3.80 12.40
CA ILE A 70 4.88 2.65 11.95
C ILE A 70 3.93 1.60 11.39
N SER A 71 4.15 1.19 10.15
CA SER A 71 3.38 0.17 9.48
C SER A 71 4.21 -1.07 9.14
N GLY A 72 3.73 -2.23 9.56
CA GLY A 72 4.23 -3.51 9.07
C GLY A 72 3.75 -3.75 7.64
N ASN A 73 4.67 -3.78 6.68
CA ASN A 73 4.30 -3.94 5.27
C ASN A 73 4.25 -5.42 4.89
N VAL A 74 3.08 -5.86 4.40
CA VAL A 74 2.78 -7.23 3.98
C VAL A 74 2.43 -7.23 2.49
N GLY A 75 3.07 -8.12 1.73
CA GLY A 75 2.73 -8.38 0.33
C GLY A 75 2.00 -9.70 0.15
N PRO A 76 1.57 -10.03 -1.09
CA PRO A 76 0.97 -11.31 -1.39
C PRO A 76 1.96 -12.48 -1.18
N ARG A 77 1.43 -13.66 -0.93
CA ARG A 77 2.24 -14.88 -0.80
C ARG A 77 3.02 -15.19 -2.08
N GLY A 78 2.34 -15.08 -3.20
CA GLY A 78 2.87 -15.40 -4.52
C GLY A 78 3.36 -14.17 -5.29
N ASP A 79 3.12 -14.20 -6.57
CA ASP A 79 3.35 -13.07 -7.46
C ASP A 79 2.30 -11.97 -7.24
N GLY A 80 2.71 -10.71 -7.34
CA GLY A 80 1.83 -9.55 -7.12
C GLY A 80 0.85 -9.30 -8.26
N TYR A 81 1.11 -9.85 -9.45
CA TYR A 81 0.38 -9.53 -10.68
C TYR A 81 -0.25 -10.76 -11.33
N VAL A 82 0.22 -11.96 -10.99
CA VAL A 82 -0.29 -13.23 -11.53
C VAL A 82 -0.80 -14.10 -10.38
N PRO A 83 -2.12 -14.13 -10.11
CA PRO A 83 -2.72 -14.93 -9.05
C PRO A 83 -2.79 -16.42 -9.44
N SER A 84 -1.63 -17.09 -9.57
CA SER A 84 -1.52 -18.46 -10.07
C SER A 84 -2.02 -19.52 -9.08
N GLU A 85 -1.71 -19.36 -7.80
CA GLU A 85 -2.11 -20.29 -6.73
C GLU A 85 -2.91 -19.54 -5.66
N ARG A 86 -4.22 -19.44 -5.86
CA ARG A 86 -5.10 -18.73 -4.94
C ARG A 86 -5.32 -19.56 -3.66
N MET A 87 -5.04 -18.95 -2.53
CA MET A 87 -5.38 -19.53 -1.22
C MET A 87 -6.87 -19.40 -0.92
N THR A 88 -7.42 -20.32 -0.17
CA THR A 88 -8.67 -20.09 0.55
C THR A 88 -8.46 -19.03 1.65
N ILE A 89 -9.54 -18.43 2.13
CA ILE A 89 -9.50 -17.45 3.22
C ILE A 89 -8.74 -17.99 4.44
N ASN A 90 -9.03 -19.23 4.85
CA ASN A 90 -8.38 -19.84 6.00
C ASN A 90 -6.89 -20.13 5.78
N GLN A 91 -6.51 -20.52 4.56
CA GLN A 91 -5.09 -20.68 4.20
C GLN A 91 -4.34 -19.35 4.23
N ALA A 92 -4.92 -18.29 3.68
CA ALA A 92 -4.35 -16.94 3.68
C ALA A 92 -4.20 -16.41 5.13
N ARG A 93 -5.25 -16.56 5.96
CA ARG A 93 -5.21 -16.19 7.38
C ARG A 93 -4.07 -16.90 8.12
N ALA A 94 -3.96 -18.21 7.99
CA ALA A 94 -2.91 -18.99 8.65
C ALA A 94 -1.50 -18.65 8.13
N TYR A 95 -1.37 -18.39 6.83
CA TYR A 95 -0.09 -18.06 6.22
C TYR A 95 0.45 -16.71 6.70
N HIS A 96 -0.36 -15.67 6.62
CA HIS A 96 0.05 -14.30 6.94
C HIS A 96 0.08 -14.02 8.45
N ALA A 97 -0.65 -14.78 9.26
CA ALA A 97 -0.64 -14.66 10.73
C ALA A 97 0.77 -14.69 11.32
N VAL A 98 1.69 -15.47 10.73
CA VAL A 98 3.07 -15.57 11.23
C VAL A 98 3.78 -14.22 11.22
N GLN A 99 3.71 -13.50 10.09
CA GLN A 99 4.34 -12.20 9.93
C GLN A 99 3.59 -11.11 10.72
N ILE A 100 2.27 -11.12 10.70
CA ILE A 100 1.40 -10.16 11.40
C ILE A 100 1.59 -10.23 12.92
N VAL A 101 1.61 -11.44 13.51
CA VAL A 101 1.90 -11.64 14.94
C VAL A 101 3.30 -11.13 15.30
N GLY A 102 4.29 -11.32 14.40
CA GLY A 102 5.64 -10.78 14.56
C GLY A 102 5.63 -9.26 14.63
N PHE A 103 4.93 -8.59 13.74
CA PHE A 103 4.79 -7.13 13.71
C PHE A 103 4.02 -6.59 14.93
N ALA A 104 2.94 -7.27 15.34
CA ALA A 104 2.20 -6.93 16.55
C ALA A 104 3.11 -6.92 17.79
N LYS A 105 3.93 -7.95 17.94
CA LYS A 105 4.92 -8.05 19.04
C LYS A 105 6.02 -6.99 18.95
N ALA A 106 6.38 -6.57 17.74
CA ALA A 106 7.36 -5.51 17.51
C ALA A 106 6.82 -4.10 17.73
N GLY A 107 5.50 -3.94 17.95
CA GLY A 107 4.88 -2.67 18.32
C GLY A 107 4.60 -1.74 17.14
N VAL A 108 4.17 -2.30 16.00
CA VAL A 108 3.67 -1.48 14.87
C VAL A 108 2.32 -0.85 15.23
N ASP A 109 2.02 0.31 14.65
CA ASP A 109 0.74 0.98 14.83
C ASP A 109 -0.35 0.40 13.91
N MET A 110 0.05 -0.15 12.75
CA MET A 110 -0.85 -0.71 11.75
C MET A 110 -0.16 -1.70 10.82
N ILE A 111 -0.94 -2.40 10.00
CA ILE A 111 -0.45 -3.23 8.90
C ILE A 111 -0.90 -2.62 7.56
N SER A 112 0.05 -2.36 6.68
CA SER A 112 -0.21 -2.04 5.27
C SER A 112 -0.06 -3.29 4.41
N VAL A 113 -1.14 -3.69 3.77
CA VAL A 113 -1.19 -4.87 2.91
C VAL A 113 -1.23 -4.38 1.46
N VAL A 114 -0.14 -4.54 0.72
CA VAL A 114 -0.01 -3.90 -0.59
C VAL A 114 0.15 -4.89 -1.73
N THR A 115 -0.34 -4.50 -2.91
CA THR A 115 -0.28 -5.26 -4.16
C THR A 115 -1.07 -6.58 -4.08
N ILE A 116 -2.21 -6.55 -3.40
CA ILE A 116 -3.11 -7.71 -3.33
C ILE A 116 -3.91 -7.79 -4.63
N ASN A 117 -3.99 -8.97 -5.19
CA ASN A 117 -4.50 -9.22 -6.53
C ASN A 117 -5.73 -10.14 -6.58
N TYR A 118 -6.25 -10.62 -5.43
CA TYR A 118 -7.52 -11.34 -5.31
C TYR A 118 -8.13 -11.22 -3.89
N PRO A 119 -9.47 -11.22 -3.75
CA PRO A 119 -10.15 -10.91 -2.48
C PRO A 119 -9.89 -11.90 -1.35
N ASN A 120 -9.80 -13.21 -1.60
CA ASN A 120 -9.66 -14.20 -0.53
C ASN A 120 -8.37 -14.01 0.30
N GLU A 121 -7.29 -13.57 -0.33
CA GLU A 121 -6.05 -13.27 0.39
C GLU A 121 -6.22 -12.03 1.26
N ALA A 122 -6.83 -10.97 0.72
CA ALA A 122 -7.17 -9.78 1.49
C ALA A 122 -8.02 -10.09 2.73
N ILE A 123 -9.08 -10.89 2.56
CA ILE A 123 -9.95 -11.33 3.66
C ILE A 123 -9.14 -12.09 4.72
N GLY A 124 -8.33 -13.06 4.28
CA GLY A 124 -7.51 -13.85 5.21
C GLY A 124 -6.54 -13.00 6.02
N ILE A 125 -5.88 -12.01 5.38
CA ILE A 125 -4.97 -11.08 6.04
C ILE A 125 -5.74 -10.18 7.03
N ALA A 126 -6.87 -9.60 6.62
CA ALA A 126 -7.68 -8.75 7.50
C ALA A 126 -8.17 -9.53 8.75
N LEU A 127 -8.56 -10.80 8.58
CA LEU A 127 -8.92 -11.66 9.70
C LEU A 127 -7.72 -11.95 10.62
N ALA A 128 -6.51 -12.15 10.06
CA ALA A 128 -5.31 -12.35 10.86
C ALA A 128 -4.92 -11.08 11.65
N CYS A 129 -5.13 -9.88 11.08
CA CYS A 129 -4.94 -8.61 11.80
C CYS A 129 -5.95 -8.46 12.93
N ARG A 130 -7.21 -8.82 12.69
CA ARG A 130 -8.28 -8.80 13.71
C ARG A 130 -7.98 -9.72 14.88
N ASP A 131 -7.36 -10.89 14.65
CA ASP A 131 -7.02 -11.84 15.71
C ASP A 131 -6.02 -11.30 16.73
N VAL A 132 -5.23 -10.28 16.34
CA VAL A 132 -4.22 -9.64 17.18
C VAL A 132 -4.57 -8.17 17.50
N ASP A 133 -5.79 -7.75 17.14
CA ASP A 133 -6.33 -6.40 17.39
C ASP A 133 -5.43 -5.27 16.84
N ILE A 134 -4.91 -5.46 15.62
CA ILE A 134 -4.11 -4.43 14.93
C ILE A 134 -4.88 -3.89 13.72
N PRO A 135 -5.04 -2.57 13.58
CA PRO A 135 -5.63 -1.96 12.39
C PRO A 135 -4.88 -2.37 11.12
N CYS A 136 -5.61 -2.62 10.05
CA CYS A 136 -4.98 -2.86 8.75
C CYS A 136 -5.62 -2.05 7.64
N VAL A 137 -4.84 -1.82 6.60
CA VAL A 137 -5.29 -1.25 5.34
C VAL A 137 -4.99 -2.23 4.21
N ILE A 138 -5.93 -2.36 3.28
CA ILE A 138 -5.78 -3.26 2.13
C ILE A 138 -5.59 -2.42 0.88
N SER A 139 -4.52 -2.68 0.14
CA SER A 139 -4.25 -2.06 -1.14
C SER A 139 -4.31 -3.07 -2.27
N PHE A 140 -5.26 -2.88 -3.17
CA PHE A 140 -5.40 -3.69 -4.36
C PHE A 140 -4.55 -3.15 -5.50
N THR A 141 -3.99 -4.06 -6.30
CA THR A 141 -3.44 -3.73 -7.62
C THR A 141 -4.48 -4.03 -8.69
N VAL A 142 -4.41 -3.31 -9.80
CA VAL A 142 -5.30 -3.51 -10.94
C VAL A 142 -4.53 -3.56 -12.25
N GLU A 143 -5.12 -4.22 -13.24
CA GLU A 143 -4.65 -4.24 -14.61
C GLU A 143 -5.09 -2.97 -15.37
N THR A 144 -4.71 -2.86 -16.63
CA THR A 144 -4.99 -1.68 -17.48
C THR A 144 -6.48 -1.42 -17.72
N ASP A 145 -7.34 -2.41 -17.46
CA ASP A 145 -8.80 -2.30 -17.53
C ASP A 145 -9.47 -1.89 -16.22
N GLY A 146 -8.66 -1.67 -15.16
CA GLY A 146 -9.11 -1.27 -13.83
C GLY A 146 -9.70 -2.38 -12.98
N ASN A 147 -9.60 -3.65 -13.41
CA ASN A 147 -9.98 -4.81 -12.61
C ASN A 147 -8.75 -5.40 -11.90
N LEU A 148 -9.00 -6.13 -10.81
CA LEU A 148 -7.95 -6.93 -10.19
C LEU A 148 -7.44 -8.00 -11.18
N PRO A 149 -6.17 -8.45 -11.07
CA PRO A 149 -5.66 -9.55 -11.88
C PRO A 149 -6.48 -10.85 -11.78
N SER A 150 -7.27 -11.01 -10.73
CA SER A 150 -8.20 -12.11 -10.54
C SER A 150 -9.55 -11.96 -11.27
N GLY A 151 -9.83 -10.76 -11.79
CA GLY A 151 -10.98 -10.43 -12.63
C GLY A 151 -12.08 -9.62 -11.95
N GLU A 152 -12.09 -9.53 -10.62
CA GLU A 152 -13.08 -8.74 -9.89
C GLU A 152 -12.81 -7.23 -10.06
N THR A 153 -13.85 -6.42 -10.04
CA THR A 153 -13.72 -4.96 -9.92
C THR A 153 -13.24 -4.58 -8.51
N ILE A 154 -12.63 -3.40 -8.34
CA ILE A 154 -12.25 -2.87 -7.02
C ILE A 154 -13.47 -2.81 -6.09
N ARG A 155 -14.62 -2.38 -6.62
CA ARG A 155 -15.88 -2.32 -5.88
C ARG A 155 -16.30 -3.67 -5.32
N GLU A 156 -16.27 -4.73 -6.15
CA GLU A 156 -16.61 -6.09 -5.73
C GLU A 156 -15.62 -6.60 -4.70
N ALA A 157 -14.32 -6.36 -4.92
CA ALA A 157 -13.28 -6.79 -3.98
C ALA A 157 -13.45 -6.14 -2.59
N ILE A 158 -13.71 -4.83 -2.53
CA ILE A 158 -14.00 -4.11 -1.28
C ILE A 158 -15.23 -4.72 -0.60
N ALA A 159 -16.34 -4.88 -1.34
CA ALA A 159 -17.58 -5.43 -0.79
C ALA A 159 -17.38 -6.84 -0.22
N MET A 160 -16.64 -7.70 -0.92
CA MET A 160 -16.33 -9.07 -0.44
C MET A 160 -15.49 -9.03 0.84
N VAL A 161 -14.49 -8.16 0.93
CA VAL A 161 -13.68 -8.06 2.16
C VAL A 161 -14.50 -7.54 3.32
N ASP A 162 -15.26 -6.46 3.13
CA ASP A 162 -16.09 -5.86 4.16
C ASP A 162 -17.14 -6.86 4.67
N GLU A 163 -17.85 -7.55 3.78
CA GLU A 163 -18.84 -8.58 4.14
C GLU A 163 -18.24 -9.69 5.02
N HIS A 164 -17.05 -10.21 4.66
CA HIS A 164 -16.44 -11.34 5.38
C HIS A 164 -15.72 -10.93 6.66
N THR A 165 -15.39 -9.65 6.82
CA THR A 165 -14.60 -9.17 7.96
C THR A 165 -15.39 -8.26 8.89
N GLY A 166 -16.63 -7.87 8.54
CA GLY A 166 -17.42 -6.88 9.29
C GLY A 166 -16.76 -5.51 9.23
N ASP A 167 -16.40 -5.07 8.03
CA ASP A 167 -15.75 -3.77 7.75
C ASP A 167 -14.42 -3.54 8.50
N TYR A 168 -13.69 -4.64 8.82
CA TYR A 168 -12.50 -4.56 9.67
C TYR A 168 -11.36 -3.70 9.11
N PRO A 169 -11.00 -3.73 7.79
CA PRO A 169 -10.00 -2.82 7.26
C PRO A 169 -10.37 -1.36 7.52
N ALA A 170 -9.44 -0.58 8.06
CA ALA A 170 -9.66 0.84 8.34
C ALA A 170 -10.01 1.61 7.07
N TYR A 171 -9.33 1.30 5.96
CA TYR A 171 -9.61 1.81 4.62
C TYR A 171 -8.94 0.93 3.56
N TYR A 172 -9.21 1.24 2.31
CA TYR A 172 -8.57 0.62 1.16
C TYR A 172 -7.69 1.61 0.40
N MET A 173 -6.76 1.06 -0.38
CA MET A 173 -5.90 1.79 -1.30
C MET A 173 -5.89 1.12 -2.67
N ILE A 174 -5.37 1.84 -3.66
CA ILE A 174 -4.99 1.31 -4.97
C ILE A 174 -3.50 1.53 -5.14
N ASN A 175 -2.74 0.49 -5.49
CA ASN A 175 -1.31 0.64 -5.73
C ASN A 175 -0.83 -0.14 -6.95
N CYS A 176 0.39 0.17 -7.38
CA CYS A 176 1.07 -0.50 -8.49
C CYS A 176 0.29 -0.50 -9.81
N ALA A 177 -0.49 0.54 -10.05
CA ALA A 177 -1.17 0.82 -11.31
C ALA A 177 -1.05 2.32 -11.62
N HIS A 178 -1.00 2.70 -12.89
CA HIS A 178 -1.05 4.11 -13.28
C HIS A 178 -2.48 4.66 -13.08
N PRO A 179 -2.68 5.95 -12.73
CA PRO A 179 -4.02 6.52 -12.55
C PRO A 179 -4.96 6.30 -13.74
N ASP A 180 -4.45 6.35 -14.97
CA ASP A 180 -5.25 6.14 -16.19
C ASP A 180 -5.85 4.72 -16.28
N HIS A 181 -5.32 3.73 -15.54
CA HIS A 181 -5.86 2.37 -15.54
C HIS A 181 -7.15 2.23 -14.72
N PHE A 182 -7.34 3.07 -13.70
CA PHE A 182 -8.48 2.92 -12.77
C PHE A 182 -9.36 4.17 -12.62
N ARG A 183 -8.94 5.33 -13.16
CA ARG A 183 -9.71 6.58 -13.03
C ARG A 183 -11.15 6.44 -13.54
N ASP A 184 -11.36 5.75 -14.65
CA ASP A 184 -12.70 5.58 -15.22
C ASP A 184 -13.61 4.74 -14.30
N ARG A 185 -13.05 3.75 -13.59
CA ARG A 185 -13.78 2.98 -12.57
C ARG A 185 -14.22 3.86 -11.40
N LEU A 186 -13.42 4.86 -11.03
CA LEU A 186 -13.77 5.79 -9.97
C LEU A 186 -14.88 6.77 -10.36
N GLN A 187 -15.24 6.90 -11.64
CA GLN A 187 -16.39 7.68 -12.09
C GLN A 187 -17.72 6.95 -11.88
N GLU A 188 -17.70 5.64 -11.65
CA GLU A 188 -18.89 4.86 -11.33
C GLU A 188 -19.56 5.38 -10.04
N ASN A 189 -20.91 5.37 -10.01
CA ASN A 189 -21.66 5.79 -8.84
C ASN A 189 -21.57 4.77 -7.70
N GLY A 190 -21.60 5.26 -6.48
CA GLY A 190 -21.69 4.44 -5.27
C GLY A 190 -20.76 4.88 -4.14
N ASP A 191 -21.15 4.54 -2.91
CA ASP A 191 -20.44 4.95 -1.69
C ASP A 191 -19.17 4.14 -1.42
N TRP A 192 -18.92 3.08 -2.18
CA TRP A 192 -17.72 2.24 -2.06
C TRP A 192 -16.42 3.03 -2.18
N LYS A 193 -16.43 4.13 -2.95
CA LYS A 193 -15.28 5.03 -3.09
C LYS A 193 -14.90 5.72 -1.77
N ASN A 194 -15.85 5.89 -0.86
CA ASN A 194 -15.59 6.47 0.46
C ASN A 194 -14.68 5.57 1.32
N ARG A 195 -14.58 4.28 0.95
CA ARG A 195 -13.68 3.32 1.58
C ARG A 195 -12.24 3.44 1.06
N ILE A 196 -12.00 4.11 -0.08
CA ILE A 196 -10.66 4.30 -0.65
C ILE A 196 -10.09 5.61 -0.12
N CYS A 197 -9.09 5.50 0.77
CA CYS A 197 -8.45 6.66 1.37
C CYS A 197 -6.97 6.80 0.93
N GLY A 198 -6.48 5.92 0.06
CA GLY A 198 -5.09 5.99 -0.37
C GLY A 198 -4.84 5.58 -1.81
N VAL A 199 -3.82 6.18 -2.40
CA VAL A 199 -3.30 5.81 -3.73
C VAL A 199 -1.77 5.81 -3.69
N ARG A 200 -1.17 4.75 -4.29
CA ARG A 200 0.28 4.62 -4.52
C ARG A 200 0.51 4.18 -5.96
N ALA A 201 0.42 5.12 -6.88
CA ALA A 201 0.44 4.84 -8.31
C ALA A 201 1.85 4.57 -8.86
N ASN A 202 1.89 3.87 -10.00
CA ASN A 202 3.08 3.77 -10.84
C ASN A 202 3.30 5.07 -11.63
N ALA A 203 4.57 5.34 -11.98
CA ALA A 203 4.91 6.44 -12.87
C ALA A 203 4.57 6.12 -14.33
N SER A 204 4.72 4.86 -14.73
CA SER A 204 4.52 4.39 -16.10
C SER A 204 3.06 3.99 -16.36
N ARG A 205 2.59 4.27 -17.59
CA ARG A 205 1.30 3.80 -18.13
C ARG A 205 1.35 2.38 -18.68
N GLN A 206 2.53 1.76 -18.74
CA GLN A 206 2.68 0.39 -19.23
C GLN A 206 1.95 -0.60 -18.32
N SER A 207 1.47 -1.68 -18.91
CA SER A 207 0.93 -2.83 -18.17
C SER A 207 2.02 -3.52 -17.35
N HIS A 208 1.62 -4.33 -16.36
CA HIS A 208 2.57 -5.10 -15.57
C HIS A 208 3.45 -6.02 -16.45
N ALA A 209 2.88 -6.65 -17.47
CA ALA A 209 3.60 -7.51 -18.38
C ALA A 209 4.65 -6.75 -19.23
N GLU A 210 4.33 -5.53 -19.67
CA GLU A 210 5.27 -4.68 -20.40
C GLU A 210 6.39 -4.20 -19.48
N LEU A 211 6.09 -3.83 -18.24
CA LEU A 211 7.09 -3.42 -17.25
C LEU A 211 8.05 -4.57 -16.90
N ASP A 212 7.54 -5.79 -16.73
CA ASP A 212 8.36 -6.97 -16.46
C ASP A 212 9.30 -7.32 -17.63
N ALA A 213 8.86 -7.06 -18.86
CA ALA A 213 9.68 -7.26 -20.06
C ALA A 213 10.65 -6.11 -20.36
N SER A 214 10.49 -4.96 -19.70
CA SER A 214 11.31 -3.76 -19.96
C SER A 214 12.72 -3.90 -19.42
N THR A 215 13.68 -3.45 -20.22
CA THR A 215 15.11 -3.34 -19.83
C THR A 215 15.50 -1.95 -19.34
N HIS A 216 14.56 -1.00 -19.37
CA HIS A 216 14.78 0.39 -18.97
C HIS A 216 13.69 0.81 -17.98
N LEU A 217 14.07 1.65 -17.03
CA LEU A 217 13.13 2.27 -16.11
C LEU A 217 12.32 3.32 -16.88
N ASP A 218 10.99 3.20 -16.83
CA ASP A 218 10.07 4.26 -17.22
C ASP A 218 9.63 4.98 -15.95
N ASP A 219 10.25 6.14 -15.68
CA ASP A 219 9.93 6.97 -14.51
C ASP A 219 8.93 8.09 -14.83
N GLY A 220 8.35 8.11 -16.05
CA GLY A 220 7.28 9.04 -16.44
C GLY A 220 7.63 10.51 -16.20
N ASP A 221 6.61 11.33 -15.93
CA ASP A 221 6.75 12.74 -15.59
C ASP A 221 6.20 13.01 -14.18
N PRO A 222 7.03 13.45 -13.22
CA PRO A 222 6.60 13.75 -11.86
C PRO A 222 5.50 14.82 -11.77
N GLU A 223 5.56 15.88 -12.59
CA GLU A 223 4.58 16.95 -12.54
C GLU A 223 3.23 16.51 -13.14
N GLU A 224 3.25 15.73 -14.23
CA GLU A 224 2.05 15.11 -14.79
C GLU A 224 1.39 14.16 -13.78
N LEU A 225 2.18 13.31 -13.11
CA LEU A 225 1.65 12.41 -12.09
C LEU A 225 1.05 13.19 -10.91
N GLY A 226 1.68 14.29 -10.51
CA GLY A 226 1.15 15.21 -9.50
C GLY A 226 -0.22 15.76 -9.88
N GLN A 227 -0.41 16.18 -11.13
CA GLN A 227 -1.70 16.65 -11.65
C GLN A 227 -2.75 15.54 -11.65
N LEU A 228 -2.39 14.31 -12.05
CA LEU A 228 -3.30 13.16 -11.99
C LEU A 228 -3.76 12.87 -10.55
N TYR A 229 -2.90 13.06 -9.55
CA TYR A 229 -3.30 12.94 -8.14
C TYR A 229 -4.29 14.02 -7.71
N ARG A 230 -4.18 15.24 -8.25
CA ARG A 230 -5.20 16.28 -8.04
C ARG A 230 -6.55 15.84 -8.59
N ASP A 231 -6.57 15.31 -9.83
CA ASP A 231 -7.80 14.81 -10.46
C ASP A 231 -8.40 13.62 -9.66
N LEU A 232 -7.55 12.71 -9.17
CA LEU A 232 -8.01 11.60 -8.30
C LEU A 232 -8.62 12.11 -6.99
N ALA A 233 -8.07 13.18 -6.43
CA ALA A 233 -8.58 13.76 -5.20
C ALA A 233 -9.99 14.34 -5.36
N ASP A 234 -10.40 14.71 -6.57
CA ASP A 234 -11.77 15.14 -6.86
C ASP A 234 -12.74 13.94 -6.99
N LEU A 235 -12.23 12.75 -7.33
CA LEU A 235 -13.01 11.51 -7.44
C LEU A 235 -13.09 10.71 -6.13
N LEU A 236 -12.10 10.86 -5.25
CA LEU A 236 -11.98 10.14 -3.98
C LEU A 236 -12.14 11.11 -2.80
N PRO A 237 -13.36 11.26 -2.26
CA PRO A 237 -13.66 12.30 -1.27
C PRO A 237 -12.87 12.14 0.05
N ASN A 238 -12.44 10.91 0.36
CA ASN A 238 -11.69 10.57 1.57
C ASN A 238 -10.20 10.33 1.31
N LEU A 239 -9.66 10.76 0.15
CA LEU A 239 -8.23 10.60 -0.13
C LEU A 239 -7.39 11.35 0.91
N ALA A 240 -6.64 10.61 1.72
CA ALA A 240 -5.81 11.09 2.82
C ALA A 240 -4.37 10.59 2.75
N VAL A 241 -4.13 9.47 2.03
CA VAL A 241 -2.80 8.85 1.90
C VAL A 241 -2.37 8.89 0.44
N ILE A 242 -1.26 9.58 0.17
CA ILE A 242 -0.65 9.65 -1.15
C ILE A 242 0.78 9.11 -1.10
N GLY A 243 1.18 8.48 -2.18
CA GLY A 243 2.53 7.93 -2.31
C GLY A 243 2.74 7.38 -3.70
N GLY A 244 3.88 6.79 -3.94
CA GLY A 244 4.21 6.19 -5.22
C GLY A 244 4.52 4.70 -5.13
N CYS A 245 4.56 4.03 -6.29
CA CYS A 245 4.98 2.65 -6.45
C CYS A 245 6.07 2.56 -7.53
N CYS A 246 5.99 1.61 -8.45
CA CYS A 246 7.03 1.37 -9.45
C CYS A 246 7.31 2.61 -10.32
N GLY A 247 8.60 2.87 -10.56
CA GLY A 247 9.06 4.01 -11.35
C GLY A 247 9.05 5.36 -10.63
N THR A 248 8.42 5.46 -9.44
CA THR A 248 8.36 6.72 -8.69
C THR A 248 9.51 6.89 -7.71
N ASP A 249 9.84 8.13 -7.44
CA ASP A 249 10.79 8.53 -6.40
C ASP A 249 10.30 9.79 -5.64
N HIS A 250 11.19 10.39 -4.85
CA HIS A 250 10.88 11.58 -4.05
C HIS A 250 10.45 12.80 -4.88
N ARG A 251 10.84 12.91 -6.16
CA ARG A 251 10.40 13.98 -7.07
C ARG A 251 8.89 13.87 -7.31
N HIS A 252 8.43 12.65 -7.57
CA HIS A 252 7.01 12.35 -7.80
C HIS A 252 6.18 12.63 -6.55
N VAL A 253 6.63 12.15 -5.38
CA VAL A 253 5.92 12.39 -4.11
C VAL A 253 5.87 13.89 -3.78
N GLY A 254 6.95 14.62 -4.07
CA GLY A 254 6.98 16.08 -3.92
C GLY A 254 5.97 16.79 -4.84
N ALA A 255 5.85 16.37 -6.10
CA ALA A 255 4.86 16.90 -7.04
C ALA A 255 3.43 16.56 -6.59
N MET A 256 3.16 15.30 -6.18
CA MET A 256 1.85 14.90 -5.63
C MET A 256 1.48 15.78 -4.42
N ALA A 257 2.40 15.97 -3.46
CA ALA A 257 2.16 16.81 -2.30
C ALA A 257 1.83 18.26 -2.68
N LYS A 258 2.57 18.82 -3.62
CA LYS A 258 2.35 20.17 -4.14
C LYS A 258 0.94 20.31 -4.75
N HIS A 259 0.47 19.34 -5.52
CA HIS A 259 -0.82 19.42 -6.20
C HIS A 259 -2.02 19.07 -5.29
N VAL A 260 -1.83 18.21 -4.28
CA VAL A 260 -2.93 17.73 -3.43
C VAL A 260 -3.05 18.52 -2.12
N LEU A 261 -1.92 18.96 -1.52
CA LEU A 261 -1.91 19.59 -0.19
C LEU A 261 -1.92 21.12 -0.23
N THR A 262 -1.97 21.75 -1.42
CA THR A 262 -2.04 23.22 -1.52
C THR A 262 -3.36 23.78 -0.99
N PRO A 263 -3.36 25.01 -0.38
CA PRO A 263 -4.47 25.56 0.41
C PRO A 263 -5.82 25.80 -0.30
N ASP A 264 -5.91 25.63 -1.62
CA ASP A 264 -7.16 25.80 -2.36
C ASP A 264 -8.28 24.79 -1.98
N ARG A 265 -7.97 23.76 -1.21
CA ARG A 265 -8.96 22.80 -0.67
C ARG A 265 -9.63 23.25 0.64
N ALA A 266 -9.15 24.29 1.29
CA ALA A 266 -9.73 24.78 2.54
C ALA A 266 -10.98 25.66 2.35
N ALA A 267 -11.48 25.81 1.11
CA ALA A 267 -12.56 26.74 0.77
C ALA A 267 -13.83 26.09 0.18
N HIS A 268 -14.05 24.78 0.36
CA HIS A 268 -15.33 24.16 -0.06
C HIS A 268 -15.93 23.28 1.00
#